data_971fdcdba5846b7152b62bf5f9ea3dba
#
_entry.id   971fdcdba5846b7152b62bf5f9ea3dba
#
_cell.length_a   1.000
_cell.length_b   1.000
_cell.length_c   1.000
_cell.angle_alpha   90.00
_cell.angle_beta   90.00
_cell.angle_gamma   90.00
#
_symmetry.space_group_name_H-M   'P 1'
#
loop_
_entity.id
_entity.type
_entity.pdbx_description
1 polymer ?
#
loop_
_entity_poly.entity_id
_entity_poly.type
_entity_poly.pdbx_seq_one_letter_code
_entity_poly.pdbx_strand_id
1 'polypeptide(L)'
;MANEITEVTRRNIIDYLTASGTIWAGRLPEDEFLARLYDLTDLPSTDPRFRNAASDIRQHRLNWSDWSDDWVFYDARFNLLRASDEAFLRFLCETIHPVVRPESVVAWEMAVIYNKELQADGWRVVEGKQISGRPIFVAERIHGRTDIFEEPTGWPKVDRQLQEVRMRLDTADSEEECQAVGLLYREVLISVGQAVFDPNKHKSLDGVVPSSTDASRILESIFETELRGGPNVEARAHA
;
A
#
# COMPACT_ATOMS: atom_id res chain seq x y z
N MET A 1 -0.32 11.37 14.70
CA MET A 1 0.38 11.35 13.39
C MET A 1 -0.46 12.20 12.45
N ALA A 2 0.14 12.96 11.54
CA ALA A 2 -0.61 13.67 10.51
C ALA A 2 -1.19 12.64 9.52
N ASN A 3 -2.38 12.91 8.99
CA ASN A 3 -2.94 12.09 7.91
C ASN A 3 -2.10 12.28 6.65
N GLU A 4 -1.83 11.19 5.94
CA GLU A 4 -1.07 11.19 4.68
C GLU A 4 -2.02 11.26 3.48
N ILE A 5 -3.21 10.64 3.60
CA ILE A 5 -4.26 10.79 2.58
C ILE A 5 -4.82 12.20 2.66
N THR A 6 -4.60 12.96 1.59
CA THR A 6 -5.00 14.36 1.50
C THR A 6 -6.52 14.52 1.48
N GLU A 7 -7.01 15.68 1.91
CA GLU A 7 -8.44 16.00 1.83
C GLU A 7 -8.94 16.00 0.37
N VAL A 8 -8.08 16.33 -0.60
CA VAL A 8 -8.42 16.31 -2.03
C VAL A 8 -8.74 14.89 -2.47
N THR A 9 -7.86 13.94 -2.19
CA THR A 9 -8.08 12.51 -2.48
C THR A 9 -9.36 11.99 -1.84
N ARG A 10 -9.60 12.32 -0.58
CA ARG A 10 -10.83 11.92 0.12
C ARG A 10 -12.08 12.49 -0.54
N ARG A 11 -12.07 13.78 -0.92
CA ARG A 11 -13.20 14.42 -1.63
C ARG A 11 -13.46 13.78 -2.98
N ASN A 12 -12.43 13.51 -3.79
CA ASN A 12 -12.58 12.85 -5.08
C ASN A 12 -13.26 11.48 -4.95
N ILE A 13 -12.85 10.68 -3.96
CA ILE A 13 -13.46 9.36 -3.70
C ILE A 13 -14.90 9.52 -3.21
N ILE A 14 -15.17 10.48 -2.32
CA ILE A 14 -16.53 10.75 -1.83
C ILE A 14 -17.42 11.21 -2.97
N ASP A 15 -16.94 12.11 -3.82
CA ASP A 15 -17.67 12.58 -5.00
C ASP A 15 -18.00 11.43 -5.95
N TYR A 16 -17.08 10.50 -6.15
CA TYR A 16 -17.36 9.28 -6.90
C TYR A 16 -18.47 8.45 -6.25
N LEU A 17 -18.43 8.23 -4.95
CA LEU A 17 -19.44 7.44 -4.23
C LEU A 17 -20.81 8.08 -4.20
N THR A 18 -20.89 9.40 -4.34
CA THR A 18 -22.16 10.17 -4.33
C THR A 18 -22.69 10.45 -5.72
N ALA A 19 -21.82 10.81 -6.67
CA ALA A 19 -22.22 11.21 -8.03
C ALA A 19 -22.50 10.03 -8.96
N SER A 20 -21.89 8.86 -8.74
CA SER A 20 -22.04 7.68 -9.61
C SER A 20 -23.37 6.94 -9.43
N GLY A 21 -24.24 7.37 -8.52
CA GLY A 21 -25.42 6.61 -8.11
C GLY A 21 -25.07 5.29 -7.37
N THR A 22 -23.81 5.13 -7.01
CA THR A 22 -23.34 3.99 -6.23
C THR A 22 -23.70 4.20 -4.77
N ILE A 23 -24.59 3.37 -4.24
CA ILE A 23 -24.89 3.39 -2.80
C ILE A 23 -23.67 2.86 -2.05
N TRP A 24 -23.03 3.67 -1.22
CA TRP A 24 -21.81 3.29 -0.48
C TRP A 24 -22.04 2.07 0.44
N ALA A 25 -23.22 1.92 1.04
CA ALA A 25 -23.60 0.77 1.84
C ALA A 25 -23.94 -0.49 1.02
N GLY A 26 -23.95 -0.40 -0.32
CA GLY A 26 -24.24 -1.50 -1.21
C GLY A 26 -25.65 -2.09 -0.99
N ARG A 27 -25.73 -3.39 -0.76
CA ARG A 27 -26.99 -4.08 -0.50
C ARG A 27 -27.44 -4.04 0.97
N LEU A 28 -26.60 -3.53 1.87
CA LEU A 28 -26.95 -3.47 3.29
C LEU A 28 -27.71 -2.18 3.61
N PRO A 29 -28.61 -2.21 4.60
CA PRO A 29 -29.04 -0.99 5.28
C PRO A 29 -27.84 -0.23 5.84
N GLU A 30 -27.90 1.10 5.85
CA GLU A 30 -26.75 1.95 6.25
C GLU A 30 -26.34 1.74 7.72
N ASP A 31 -27.30 1.49 8.62
CA ASP A 31 -27.04 1.14 10.02
C ASP A 31 -26.31 -0.22 10.14
N GLU A 32 -26.69 -1.21 9.36
CA GLU A 32 -26.02 -2.51 9.33
C GLU A 32 -24.62 -2.43 8.74
N PHE A 33 -24.43 -1.64 7.69
CA PHE A 33 -23.11 -1.39 7.14
C PHE A 33 -22.19 -0.72 8.17
N LEU A 34 -22.65 0.35 8.81
CA LEU A 34 -21.86 1.09 9.78
C LEU A 34 -21.57 0.28 11.05
N ALA A 35 -22.48 -0.60 11.46
CA ALA A 35 -22.26 -1.51 12.60
C ALA A 35 -21.12 -2.51 12.36
N ARG A 36 -20.67 -2.71 11.12
CA ARG A 36 -19.49 -3.52 10.82
C ARG A 36 -18.17 -2.78 11.06
N LEU A 37 -18.22 -1.46 11.14
CA LEU A 37 -17.06 -0.58 11.34
C LEU A 37 -17.01 0.04 12.74
N TYR A 38 -18.18 0.31 13.33
CA TYR A 38 -18.32 1.08 14.55
C TYR A 38 -19.30 0.41 15.52
N ASP A 39 -19.10 0.57 16.82
CA ASP A 39 -20.14 0.27 17.79
C ASP A 39 -21.14 1.43 17.85
N LEU A 40 -22.21 1.32 17.07
CA LEU A 40 -23.23 2.35 16.96
C LEU A 40 -24.04 2.53 18.25
N THR A 41 -23.99 1.56 19.17
CA THR A 41 -24.70 1.64 20.46
C THR A 41 -23.96 2.52 21.47
N ASP A 42 -22.64 2.62 21.32
CA ASP A 42 -21.78 3.48 22.13
C ASP A 42 -21.66 4.91 21.61
N LEU A 43 -22.00 5.11 20.32
CA LEU A 43 -21.97 6.44 19.73
C LEU A 43 -23.24 7.24 20.07
N PRO A 44 -23.10 8.55 20.36
CA PRO A 44 -24.26 9.40 20.71
C PRO A 44 -25.20 9.57 19.52
N SER A 45 -26.48 9.77 19.81
CA SER A 45 -27.44 10.27 18.83
C SER A 45 -27.23 11.76 18.55
N THR A 46 -27.47 12.18 17.35
CA THR A 46 -27.55 13.62 16.97
C THR A 46 -28.95 14.19 17.22
N ASP A 47 -29.93 13.32 17.33
CA ASP A 47 -31.32 13.67 17.67
C ASP A 47 -31.61 13.27 19.11
N PRO A 48 -31.92 14.22 20.01
CA PRO A 48 -32.14 13.92 21.43
C PRO A 48 -33.34 13.00 21.72
N ARG A 49 -34.17 12.71 20.71
CA ARG A 49 -35.28 11.75 20.81
C ARG A 49 -34.80 10.30 20.82
N PHE A 50 -33.58 10.05 20.38
CA PHE A 50 -33.03 8.71 20.26
C PHE A 50 -31.87 8.50 21.23
N ARG A 51 -31.69 7.23 21.64
CA ARG A 51 -30.73 6.87 22.69
C ARG A 51 -29.26 6.89 22.16
N ASN A 52 -29.05 6.47 20.94
CA ASN A 52 -27.73 6.25 20.36
C ASN A 52 -27.77 6.37 18.83
N ALA A 53 -26.59 6.29 18.22
CA ALA A 53 -26.43 6.41 16.77
C ALA A 53 -27.20 5.34 15.98
N ALA A 54 -27.29 4.10 16.48
CA ALA A 54 -28.01 3.03 15.80
C ALA A 54 -29.51 3.38 15.61
N SER A 55 -30.13 3.88 16.68
CA SER A 55 -31.54 4.27 16.65
C SER A 55 -31.81 5.51 15.77
N ASP A 56 -30.91 6.46 15.84
CA ASP A 56 -30.90 7.72 15.13
C ASP A 56 -30.79 7.48 13.60
N ILE A 57 -29.74 6.78 13.19
CA ILE A 57 -29.48 6.45 11.77
C ILE A 57 -30.65 5.65 11.19
N ARG A 58 -31.12 4.64 11.91
CA ARG A 58 -32.25 3.84 11.46
C ARG A 58 -33.50 4.68 11.24
N GLN A 59 -33.76 5.63 12.12
CA GLN A 59 -34.93 6.49 11.98
C GLN A 59 -34.81 7.45 10.80
N HIS A 60 -33.69 8.15 10.68
CA HIS A 60 -33.50 9.20 9.68
C HIS A 60 -33.20 8.66 8.30
N ARG A 61 -32.56 7.48 8.18
CA ARG A 61 -32.20 6.92 6.88
C ARG A 61 -33.15 5.84 6.36
N LEU A 62 -33.68 4.99 7.24
CA LEU A 62 -34.54 3.88 6.81
C LEU A 62 -36.03 4.23 6.91
N ASN A 63 -36.45 4.90 8.00
CA ASN A 63 -37.86 5.16 8.23
C ASN A 63 -38.34 6.47 7.59
N TRP A 64 -37.56 7.54 7.77
CA TRP A 64 -37.93 8.88 7.31
C TRP A 64 -37.25 9.33 6.01
N SER A 65 -36.04 8.84 5.74
CA SER A 65 -35.19 9.24 4.59
C SER A 65 -35.05 10.77 4.45
N ASP A 66 -34.84 11.44 5.58
CA ASP A 66 -34.76 12.91 5.66
C ASP A 66 -33.31 13.43 5.76
N TRP A 67 -32.31 12.53 5.91
CA TRP A 67 -30.92 12.88 5.72
C TRP A 67 -30.49 12.68 4.26
N SER A 68 -29.55 13.52 3.78
CA SER A 68 -28.97 13.37 2.44
C SER A 68 -28.21 12.05 2.28
N ASP A 69 -28.04 11.58 1.04
CA ASP A 69 -27.36 10.30 0.78
C ASP A 69 -25.85 10.33 1.08
N ASP A 70 -25.28 11.52 1.16
CA ASP A 70 -23.88 11.78 1.48
C ASP A 70 -23.63 12.06 2.97
N TRP A 71 -24.65 11.97 3.82
CA TRP A 71 -24.63 12.37 5.24
C TRP A 71 -23.45 11.78 6.01
N VAL A 72 -23.09 10.49 5.76
CA VAL A 72 -22.06 9.74 6.49
C VAL A 72 -20.68 10.38 6.39
N PHE A 73 -20.40 11.07 5.29
CA PHE A 73 -19.10 11.67 5.04
C PHE A 73 -18.88 12.96 5.85
N TYR A 74 -19.97 13.61 6.25
CA TYR A 74 -19.97 14.89 6.98
C TYR A 74 -20.38 14.75 8.43
N ASP A 75 -20.91 13.59 8.84
CA ASP A 75 -21.34 13.33 10.20
C ASP A 75 -20.15 13.36 11.17
N ALA A 76 -20.28 14.14 12.25
CA ALA A 76 -19.19 14.35 13.20
C ALA A 76 -18.76 13.08 13.95
N ARG A 77 -19.63 12.07 14.02
CA ARG A 77 -19.35 10.79 14.70
C ARG A 77 -18.34 9.94 13.93
N PHE A 78 -18.38 9.99 12.59
CA PHE A 78 -17.52 9.23 11.69
C PHE A 78 -16.41 10.10 11.12
N ASN A 79 -16.72 11.36 10.79
CA ASN A 79 -15.83 12.40 10.30
C ASN A 79 -14.87 11.93 9.18
N LEU A 80 -15.40 11.16 8.22
CA LEU A 80 -14.61 10.45 7.22
C LEU A 80 -13.66 11.35 6.41
N LEU A 81 -14.02 12.60 6.18
CA LEU A 81 -13.14 13.59 5.56
C LEU A 81 -11.87 13.88 6.37
N ARG A 82 -11.93 13.77 7.71
CA ARG A 82 -10.83 14.13 8.62
C ARG A 82 -10.46 13.01 9.57
N ALA A 83 -11.10 11.86 9.46
CA ALA A 83 -10.75 10.66 10.22
C ALA A 83 -9.29 10.25 9.97
N SER A 84 -8.73 9.40 10.81
CA SER A 84 -7.43 8.80 10.53
C SER A 84 -7.45 8.07 9.18
N ASP A 85 -6.28 7.96 8.54
CA ASP A 85 -6.15 7.22 7.28
C ASP A 85 -6.67 5.80 7.42
N GLU A 86 -6.38 5.16 8.56
CA GLU A 86 -6.86 3.81 8.85
C GLU A 86 -8.39 3.72 8.86
N ALA A 87 -9.08 4.66 9.50
CA ALA A 87 -10.55 4.67 9.55
C ALA A 87 -11.15 4.91 8.16
N PHE A 88 -10.59 5.83 7.39
CA PHE A 88 -11.03 6.10 6.02
C PHE A 88 -10.81 4.89 5.11
N LEU A 89 -9.64 4.28 5.15
CA LEU A 89 -9.30 3.10 4.34
C LEU A 89 -10.15 1.87 4.72
N ARG A 90 -10.41 1.67 6.02
CA ARG A 90 -11.35 0.63 6.48
C ARG A 90 -12.74 0.83 5.90
N PHE A 91 -13.24 2.08 5.89
CA PHE A 91 -14.52 2.39 5.26
C PHE A 91 -14.51 2.05 3.78
N LEU A 92 -13.49 2.45 3.02
CA LEU A 92 -13.39 2.13 1.59
C LEU A 92 -13.36 0.62 1.34
N CYS A 93 -12.53 -0.13 2.06
CA CYS A 93 -12.47 -1.59 1.94
C CYS A 93 -13.82 -2.26 2.28
N GLU A 94 -14.56 -1.72 3.23
CA GLU A 94 -15.89 -2.24 3.58
C GLU A 94 -16.93 -1.97 2.48
N THR A 95 -16.87 -0.83 1.78
CA THR A 95 -17.79 -0.55 0.65
C THR A 95 -17.71 -1.59 -0.47
N ILE A 96 -16.57 -2.26 -0.62
CA ILE A 96 -16.28 -3.29 -1.64
C ILE A 96 -16.16 -4.71 -1.06
N HIS A 97 -16.52 -4.88 0.23
CA HIS A 97 -16.52 -6.20 0.85
C HIS A 97 -17.61 -7.10 0.25
N PRO A 98 -17.39 -8.44 0.06
CA PRO A 98 -18.35 -9.36 -0.56
C PRO A 98 -19.75 -9.39 0.09
N VAL A 99 -19.86 -9.10 1.37
CA VAL A 99 -21.14 -8.98 2.07
C VAL A 99 -21.90 -7.73 1.62
N VAL A 100 -21.19 -6.66 1.29
CA VAL A 100 -21.73 -5.37 0.84
C VAL A 100 -21.97 -5.38 -0.67
N ARG A 101 -20.98 -5.88 -1.42
CA ARG A 101 -20.97 -5.99 -2.89
C ARG A 101 -20.75 -7.43 -3.32
N PRO A 102 -21.81 -8.21 -3.53
CA PRO A 102 -21.69 -9.62 -3.94
C PRO A 102 -21.07 -9.79 -5.33
N GLU A 103 -21.24 -8.79 -6.20
CA GLU A 103 -20.74 -8.79 -7.56
C GLU A 103 -19.27 -8.39 -7.58
N SER A 104 -18.37 -9.36 -7.72
CA SER A 104 -16.91 -9.13 -7.70
C SER A 104 -16.46 -8.14 -8.76
N VAL A 105 -17.10 -8.11 -9.93
CA VAL A 105 -16.77 -7.15 -11.01
C VAL A 105 -16.94 -5.71 -10.52
N VAL A 106 -18.07 -5.39 -9.88
CA VAL A 106 -18.33 -4.04 -9.35
C VAL A 106 -17.32 -3.69 -8.26
N ALA A 107 -16.99 -4.64 -7.38
CA ALA A 107 -16.00 -4.41 -6.32
C ALA A 107 -14.61 -4.11 -6.91
N TRP A 108 -14.20 -4.80 -7.97
CA TRP A 108 -12.95 -4.54 -8.68
C TRP A 108 -12.95 -3.18 -9.40
N GLU A 109 -14.02 -2.82 -10.08
CA GLU A 109 -14.15 -1.50 -10.72
C GLU A 109 -14.02 -0.37 -9.70
N MET A 110 -14.66 -0.49 -8.54
CA MET A 110 -14.52 0.47 -7.44
C MET A 110 -13.10 0.52 -6.90
N ALA A 111 -12.45 -0.65 -6.71
CA ALA A 111 -11.07 -0.71 -6.24
C ALA A 111 -10.09 0.00 -7.21
N VAL A 112 -10.29 -0.15 -8.53
CA VAL A 112 -9.50 0.57 -9.55
C VAL A 112 -9.66 2.08 -9.40
N ILE A 113 -10.89 2.57 -9.19
CA ILE A 113 -11.16 4.00 -9.01
C ILE A 113 -10.52 4.52 -7.72
N TYR A 114 -10.65 3.78 -6.61
CA TYR A 114 -10.00 4.13 -5.35
C TYR A 114 -8.48 4.21 -5.51
N ASN A 115 -7.87 3.24 -6.19
CA ASN A 115 -6.44 3.19 -6.40
C ASN A 115 -5.92 4.36 -7.24
N LYS A 116 -6.69 4.80 -8.24
CA LYS A 116 -6.35 5.96 -9.05
C LYS A 116 -6.19 7.23 -8.19
N GLU A 117 -7.06 7.42 -7.19
CA GLU A 117 -7.01 8.59 -6.30
C GLU A 117 -5.98 8.39 -5.17
N LEU A 118 -5.94 7.20 -4.56
CA LEU A 118 -5.07 6.89 -3.41
C LEU A 118 -3.58 6.85 -3.78
N GLN A 119 -3.25 6.53 -5.03
CA GLN A 119 -1.87 6.39 -5.50
C GLN A 119 -1.05 7.66 -5.28
N ALA A 120 -1.65 8.84 -5.44
CA ALA A 120 -0.98 10.12 -5.23
C ALA A 120 -0.49 10.32 -3.78
N ASP A 121 -1.19 9.69 -2.83
CA ASP A 121 -0.90 9.76 -1.40
C ASP A 121 -0.17 8.50 -0.87
N GLY A 122 0.32 7.64 -1.79
CA GLY A 122 1.10 6.45 -1.44
C GLY A 122 0.29 5.30 -0.85
N TRP A 123 -1.00 5.21 -1.15
CA TRP A 123 -1.88 4.12 -0.70
C TRP A 123 -2.54 3.39 -1.86
N ARG A 124 -2.85 2.12 -1.64
CA ARG A 124 -3.67 1.32 -2.57
C ARG A 124 -4.52 0.29 -1.83
N VAL A 125 -5.55 -0.16 -2.53
CA VAL A 125 -6.43 -1.26 -2.10
C VAL A 125 -6.11 -2.48 -2.97
N VAL A 126 -5.79 -3.59 -2.33
CA VAL A 126 -5.40 -4.85 -3.00
C VAL A 126 -6.24 -6.01 -2.50
N GLU A 127 -6.30 -7.07 -3.28
CA GLU A 127 -6.88 -8.32 -2.82
C GLU A 127 -6.02 -8.96 -1.75
N GLY A 128 -6.55 -9.10 -0.53
CA GLY A 128 -5.86 -9.75 0.59
C GLY A 128 -6.25 -11.21 0.75
N LYS A 129 -7.54 -11.49 0.81
CA LYS A 129 -8.10 -12.84 1.05
C LYS A 129 -9.31 -13.05 0.16
N GLN A 130 -9.79 -14.30 0.11
CA GLN A 130 -11.06 -14.64 -0.56
C GLN A 130 -12.04 -15.30 0.42
N ILE A 131 -13.31 -15.00 0.26
CA ILE A 131 -14.42 -15.73 0.88
C ILE A 131 -15.32 -16.25 -0.24
N SER A 132 -15.44 -17.56 -0.32
CA SER A 132 -16.25 -18.23 -1.36
C SER A 132 -15.94 -17.75 -2.79
N GLY A 133 -14.64 -17.60 -3.10
CA GLY A 133 -14.18 -17.16 -4.41
C GLY A 133 -14.35 -15.65 -4.68
N ARG A 134 -14.73 -14.86 -3.67
CA ARG A 134 -14.90 -13.41 -3.79
C ARG A 134 -13.77 -12.68 -3.05
N PRO A 135 -13.17 -11.65 -3.65
CA PRO A 135 -12.07 -10.93 -3.05
C PRO A 135 -12.51 -10.16 -1.80
N ILE A 136 -11.67 -10.19 -0.76
CA ILE A 136 -11.70 -9.24 0.35
C ILE A 136 -10.52 -8.31 0.15
N PHE A 137 -10.81 -7.04 0.05
CA PHE A 137 -9.81 -6.02 -0.15
C PHE A 137 -9.24 -5.52 1.17
N VAL A 138 -7.96 -5.21 1.16
CA VAL A 138 -7.23 -4.57 2.25
C VAL A 138 -6.48 -3.36 1.70
N ALA A 139 -6.35 -2.34 2.52
CA ALA A 139 -5.52 -1.21 2.17
C ALA A 139 -4.08 -1.49 2.58
N GLU A 140 -3.15 -1.18 1.71
CA GLU A 140 -1.73 -1.19 2.01
C GLU A 140 -1.07 0.09 1.53
N ARG A 141 0.02 0.44 2.16
CA ARG A 141 0.88 1.48 1.59
C ARG A 141 1.44 0.93 0.27
N ILE A 142 1.36 1.75 -0.74
CA ILE A 142 2.35 1.64 -1.79
C ILE A 142 3.63 1.93 -1.03
N HIS A 143 4.33 0.88 -0.62
CA HIS A 143 5.67 1.07 -0.10
C HIS A 143 6.35 1.84 -1.21
N GLY A 144 6.45 3.12 -1.01
CA GLY A 144 7.22 3.99 -1.87
C GLY A 144 8.50 3.22 -1.96
N ARG A 145 8.80 2.81 -3.19
CA ARG A 145 9.99 2.03 -3.52
C ARG A 145 11.00 2.41 -2.50
N THR A 146 11.35 1.47 -1.68
CA THR A 146 12.15 1.68 -0.46
C THR A 146 13.15 2.74 -0.83
N ASP A 147 13.21 3.86 -0.09
CA ASP A 147 14.27 4.86 -0.25
C ASP A 147 15.61 4.20 0.10
N ILE A 148 15.82 3.08 -0.60
CA ILE A 148 17.01 2.27 -0.54
C ILE A 148 18.08 3.18 -1.09
N PHE A 149 18.90 3.69 -0.17
CA PHE A 149 20.03 4.56 -0.47
C PHE A 149 19.67 6.01 -0.87
N GLU A 150 18.97 6.75 -0.04
CA GLU A 150 18.94 8.22 -0.10
C GLU A 150 20.33 8.80 0.20
N GLU A 151 21.09 8.14 1.08
CA GLU A 151 22.44 8.55 1.37
C GLU A 151 23.41 8.08 0.26
N PRO A 152 24.29 8.95 -0.23
CA PRO A 152 25.32 8.56 -1.18
C PRO A 152 26.17 7.43 -0.63
N THR A 153 26.42 6.38 -1.43
CA THR A 153 27.24 5.24 -1.03
C THR A 153 28.74 5.60 -0.87
N GLY A 154 29.12 6.78 -1.34
CA GLY A 154 30.51 7.21 -1.43
C GLY A 154 31.23 6.70 -2.69
N TRP A 155 30.55 5.93 -3.55
CA TRP A 155 31.07 5.48 -4.83
C TRP A 155 30.31 6.16 -5.99
N PRO A 156 30.89 7.20 -6.62
CA PRO A 156 30.16 8.02 -7.61
C PRO A 156 29.58 7.24 -8.80
N LYS A 157 30.21 6.12 -9.19
CA LYS A 157 29.71 5.25 -10.26
C LYS A 157 28.46 4.51 -9.81
N VAL A 158 28.47 3.95 -8.61
CA VAL A 158 27.34 3.24 -8.00
C VAL A 158 26.16 4.20 -7.79
N ASP A 159 26.42 5.37 -7.22
CA ASP A 159 25.39 6.37 -6.94
C ASP A 159 24.67 6.81 -8.23
N ARG A 160 25.42 7.05 -9.31
CA ARG A 160 24.84 7.40 -10.61
C ARG A 160 24.00 6.25 -11.19
N GLN A 161 24.47 5.01 -11.09
CA GLN A 161 23.73 3.83 -11.57
C GLN A 161 22.46 3.60 -10.75
N LEU A 162 22.51 3.77 -9.42
CA LEU A 162 21.32 3.70 -8.56
C LEU A 162 20.29 4.76 -8.92
N GLN A 163 20.73 5.98 -9.22
CA GLN A 163 19.83 7.05 -9.67
C GLN A 163 19.14 6.69 -11.00
N GLU A 164 19.86 6.12 -11.96
CA GLU A 164 19.28 5.65 -13.23
C GLU A 164 18.25 4.53 -13.01
N VAL A 165 18.58 3.57 -12.14
CA VAL A 165 17.65 2.49 -11.76
C VAL A 165 16.38 3.06 -11.15
N ARG A 166 16.49 4.04 -10.24
CA ARG A 166 15.32 4.70 -9.63
C ARG A 166 14.43 5.34 -10.67
N MET A 167 15.00 6.18 -11.55
CA MET A 167 14.22 6.87 -12.59
C MET A 167 13.48 5.89 -13.51
N ARG A 168 14.12 4.81 -13.92
CA ARG A 168 13.49 3.81 -14.80
C ARG A 168 12.46 2.96 -14.08
N LEU A 169 12.74 2.60 -12.83
CA LEU A 169 11.78 1.87 -12.01
C LEU A 169 10.52 2.71 -11.76
N ASP A 170 10.63 4.07 -11.67
CA ASP A 170 9.50 4.98 -11.46
C ASP A 170 8.55 5.06 -12.65
N THR A 171 9.02 4.72 -13.84
CA THR A 171 8.26 4.78 -15.09
C THR A 171 7.95 3.41 -15.69
N ALA A 172 8.44 2.30 -15.08
CA ALA A 172 8.27 0.96 -15.62
C ALA A 172 6.85 0.44 -15.37
N ASP A 173 6.07 0.33 -16.44
CA ASP A 173 4.68 -0.15 -16.42
C ASP A 173 4.50 -1.51 -17.15
N SER A 174 5.52 -1.98 -17.88
CA SER A 174 5.50 -3.25 -18.62
C SER A 174 6.47 -4.28 -18.03
N GLU A 175 6.25 -5.55 -18.36
CA GLU A 175 7.15 -6.65 -17.97
C GLU A 175 8.56 -6.46 -18.55
N GLU A 176 8.66 -6.01 -19.81
CA GLU A 176 9.91 -5.74 -20.50
C GLU A 176 10.69 -4.60 -19.84
N GLU A 177 10.00 -3.55 -19.39
CA GLU A 177 10.61 -2.45 -18.65
C GLU A 177 11.10 -2.90 -17.27
N CYS A 178 10.32 -3.72 -16.57
CA CYS A 178 10.76 -4.33 -15.31
C CYS A 178 11.98 -5.24 -15.49
N GLN A 179 12.05 -6.02 -16.58
CA GLN A 179 13.23 -6.81 -16.93
C GLN A 179 14.45 -5.94 -17.22
N ALA A 180 14.26 -4.82 -17.95
CA ALA A 180 15.34 -3.87 -18.20
C ALA A 180 15.88 -3.24 -16.91
N VAL A 181 15.00 -2.91 -15.96
CA VAL A 181 15.40 -2.46 -14.61
C VAL A 181 16.19 -3.53 -13.89
N GLY A 182 15.78 -4.81 -13.98
CA GLY A 182 16.52 -5.94 -13.39
C GLY A 182 17.94 -6.06 -13.92
N LEU A 183 18.16 -5.83 -15.24
CA LEU A 183 19.51 -5.80 -15.82
C LEU A 183 20.36 -4.64 -15.27
N LEU A 184 19.78 -3.46 -15.09
CA LEU A 184 20.47 -2.33 -14.50
C LEU A 184 20.87 -2.60 -13.03
N TYR A 185 20.00 -3.25 -12.25
CA TYR A 185 20.37 -3.69 -10.90
C TYR A 185 21.56 -4.63 -10.88
N ARG A 186 21.63 -5.55 -11.84
CA ARG A 186 22.79 -6.44 -11.98
C ARG A 186 24.09 -5.64 -12.21
N GLU A 187 24.05 -4.61 -13.05
CA GLU A 187 25.21 -3.75 -13.30
C GLU A 187 25.60 -2.96 -12.03
N VAL A 188 24.62 -2.53 -11.22
CA VAL A 188 24.90 -1.93 -9.92
C VAL A 188 25.64 -2.91 -9.00
N LEU A 189 25.17 -4.16 -8.89
CA LEU A 189 25.82 -5.19 -8.05
C LEU A 189 27.24 -5.48 -8.50
N ILE A 190 27.49 -5.56 -9.81
CA ILE A 190 28.85 -5.68 -10.36
C ILE A 190 29.71 -4.49 -9.93
N SER A 191 29.19 -3.28 -10.03
CA SER A 191 29.92 -2.06 -9.68
C SER A 191 30.22 -1.96 -8.18
N VAL A 192 29.28 -2.36 -7.32
CA VAL A 192 29.50 -2.47 -5.86
C VAL A 192 30.58 -3.51 -5.58
N GLY A 193 30.47 -4.70 -6.17
CA GLY A 193 31.47 -5.74 -6.04
C GLY A 193 32.87 -5.23 -6.42
N GLN A 194 32.98 -4.55 -7.57
CA GLN A 194 34.25 -3.96 -8.03
C GLN A 194 34.80 -2.87 -7.11
N ALA A 195 33.93 -2.10 -6.46
CA ALA A 195 34.33 -1.03 -5.54
C ALA A 195 34.85 -1.55 -4.19
N VAL A 196 34.32 -2.69 -3.74
CA VAL A 196 34.65 -3.26 -2.42
C VAL A 196 35.71 -4.37 -2.51
N PHE A 197 35.79 -5.07 -3.64
CA PHE A 197 36.65 -6.22 -3.78
C PHE A 197 38.15 -5.89 -3.78
N ASP A 198 38.88 -6.45 -2.83
CA ASP A 198 40.36 -6.45 -2.78
C ASP A 198 40.87 -7.90 -2.95
N PRO A 199 41.58 -8.21 -4.04
CA PRO A 199 42.10 -9.56 -4.29
C PRO A 199 43.08 -10.09 -3.20
N ASN A 200 43.71 -9.18 -2.45
CA ASN A 200 44.61 -9.56 -1.37
C ASN A 200 43.85 -9.96 -0.10
N LYS A 201 42.68 -9.36 0.12
CA LYS A 201 41.85 -9.52 1.31
C LYS A 201 40.74 -10.57 1.09
N HIS A 202 40.03 -10.47 -0.03
CA HIS A 202 38.87 -11.29 -0.37
C HIS A 202 39.29 -12.48 -1.26
N LYS A 203 39.76 -13.52 -0.61
CA LYS A 203 40.17 -14.75 -1.33
C LYS A 203 38.96 -15.63 -1.62
N SER A 204 38.80 -16.02 -2.88
CA SER A 204 37.84 -17.03 -3.28
C SER A 204 38.14 -18.38 -2.61
N LEU A 205 37.10 -19.16 -2.30
CA LEU A 205 37.21 -20.49 -1.65
C LEU A 205 38.04 -21.46 -2.47
N ASP A 206 38.07 -21.32 -3.79
CA ASP A 206 38.86 -22.16 -4.72
C ASP A 206 40.24 -21.59 -5.06
N GLY A 207 40.61 -20.46 -4.47
CA GLY A 207 41.90 -19.78 -4.71
C GLY A 207 42.00 -19.07 -6.07
N VAL A 208 40.90 -19.03 -6.86
CA VAL A 208 40.86 -18.37 -8.17
C VAL A 208 40.32 -16.95 -7.98
N VAL A 209 41.01 -15.96 -8.55
CA VAL A 209 40.50 -14.55 -8.53
C VAL A 209 39.28 -14.45 -9.44
N PRO A 210 38.12 -14.00 -8.93
CA PRO A 210 36.90 -13.85 -9.72
C PRO A 210 37.10 -12.90 -10.90
N SER A 211 36.37 -13.16 -12.01
CA SER A 211 36.28 -12.18 -13.10
C SER A 211 35.63 -10.91 -12.61
N SER A 212 36.09 -9.75 -13.10
CA SER A 212 35.52 -8.43 -12.74
C SER A 212 34.05 -8.26 -13.09
N THR A 213 33.47 -9.15 -13.90
CA THR A 213 32.03 -9.15 -14.30
C THR A 213 31.23 -10.24 -13.57
N ASP A 214 31.87 -11.08 -12.77
CA ASP A 214 31.20 -12.14 -12.00
C ASP A 214 30.82 -11.61 -10.61
N ALA A 215 29.70 -10.89 -10.56
CA ALA A 215 29.20 -10.30 -9.32
C ALA A 215 28.98 -11.35 -8.23
N SER A 216 28.46 -12.53 -8.58
CA SER A 216 28.16 -13.58 -7.61
C SER A 216 29.43 -14.05 -6.87
N ARG A 217 30.47 -14.42 -7.60
CA ARG A 217 31.75 -14.87 -7.00
C ARG A 217 32.47 -13.75 -6.25
N ILE A 218 32.39 -12.51 -6.75
CA ILE A 218 32.98 -11.35 -6.06
C ILE A 218 32.29 -11.14 -4.71
N LEU A 219 30.95 -11.08 -4.69
CA LEU A 219 30.18 -10.86 -3.47
C LEU A 219 30.31 -12.00 -2.49
N GLU A 220 30.34 -13.27 -2.98
CA GLU A 220 30.60 -14.45 -2.15
C GLU A 220 31.94 -14.34 -1.42
N SER A 221 33.01 -13.96 -2.14
CA SER A 221 34.33 -13.78 -1.56
C SER A 221 34.39 -12.66 -0.51
N ILE A 222 33.65 -11.54 -0.75
CA ILE A 222 33.53 -10.46 0.22
C ILE A 222 32.78 -10.94 1.46
N PHE A 223 31.60 -11.57 1.29
CA PHE A 223 30.78 -12.05 2.41
C PHE A 223 31.50 -13.10 3.25
N GLU A 224 32.25 -14.03 2.61
CA GLU A 224 33.06 -14.99 3.31
C GLU A 224 34.13 -14.35 4.20
N THR A 225 34.65 -13.21 3.80
CA THR A 225 35.73 -12.54 4.54
C THR A 225 35.18 -11.58 5.58
N GLU A 226 34.19 -10.72 5.20
CA GLU A 226 33.72 -9.60 6.04
C GLU A 226 32.61 -10.03 6.99
N LEU A 227 31.77 -11.02 6.63
CA LEU A 227 30.63 -11.47 7.42
C LEU A 227 30.86 -12.78 8.16
N ARG A 228 32.13 -13.17 8.42
CA ARG A 228 32.43 -14.35 9.20
C ARG A 228 32.05 -14.17 10.65
N GLY A 229 31.11 -15.02 11.12
CA GLY A 229 30.77 -15.22 12.54
C GLY A 229 29.66 -14.31 13.08
N GLY A 230 29.00 -14.76 14.17
CA GLY A 230 28.00 -14.04 14.94
C GLY A 230 26.66 -13.81 14.22
N PRO A 231 26.00 -12.65 14.41
CA PRO A 231 24.67 -12.36 13.89
C PRO A 231 24.57 -12.30 12.36
N ASN A 232 25.72 -12.38 11.67
CA ASN A 232 25.75 -12.31 10.21
C ASN A 232 25.46 -13.66 9.50
N VAL A 233 25.24 -14.75 10.25
CA VAL A 233 24.94 -16.08 9.68
C VAL A 233 23.63 -16.06 8.90
N GLU A 234 22.60 -15.35 9.38
CA GLU A 234 21.32 -15.21 8.68
C GLU A 234 21.45 -14.39 7.40
N ALA A 235 22.21 -13.29 7.40
CA ALA A 235 22.47 -12.48 6.21
C ALA A 235 23.15 -13.28 5.11
N ARG A 236 24.05 -14.20 5.47
CA ARG A 236 24.75 -15.11 4.53
C ARG A 236 23.84 -16.19 3.94
N ALA A 237 22.83 -16.63 4.67
CA ALA A 237 21.88 -17.66 4.19
C ALA A 237 20.92 -17.13 3.11
N HIS A 238 20.82 -15.81 2.97
CA HIS A 238 19.93 -15.13 2.02
C HIS A 238 20.67 -14.37 0.90
N ALA A 239 22.00 -14.43 0.88
CA ALA A 239 22.85 -13.86 -0.17
C ALA A 239 23.27 -14.91 -1.22
#